data_01f48676131c2254c68aca02e9f170d3
#
_entry.id   01f48676131c2254c68aca02e9f170d3
#
_cell.length_a   1.000
_cell.length_b   1.000
_cell.length_c   1.000
_cell.angle_alpha   90.00
_cell.angle_beta   90.00
_cell.angle_gamma   90.00
#
_symmetry.space_group_name_H-M   'P 1'
#
loop_
_entity.id
_entity.type
_entity.pdbx_description
1 polymer ?
#
loop_
_entity_poly.entity_id
_entity_poly.type
_entity_poly.pdbx_seq_one_letter_code
_entity_poly.pdbx_strand_id
1 'polypeptide(L)'
;KYDEIAEGINHQIKRGVTLLDGTGWYSKQEIKVVVVLAKKSQSLDIFRLVKDIDPDAFISQSNVVGVYGEGFDKLKVKSKK
;
A
#
# COMPACT_ATOMS: atom_id res chain seq x y z
N LYS A 1 -8.49 -11.31 -5.51
CA LYS A 1 -7.26 -11.48 -4.73
C LYS A 1 -6.88 -10.25 -3.90
N TYR A 2 -7.45 -9.10 -4.23
CA TYR A 2 -7.08 -7.91 -3.48
C TYR A 2 -7.52 -7.99 -2.01
N ASP A 3 -8.60 -8.69 -1.73
CA ASP A 3 -9.03 -8.84 -0.34
C ASP A 3 -8.01 -9.65 0.46
N GLU A 4 -7.51 -10.72 -0.11
CA GLU A 4 -6.51 -11.53 0.55
C GLU A 4 -5.23 -10.76 0.78
N ILE A 5 -4.84 -9.95 -0.20
CA ILE A 5 -3.65 -9.13 -0.09
C ILE A 5 -3.83 -8.10 1.01
N ALA A 6 -4.95 -7.40 1.01
CA ALA A 6 -5.22 -6.37 2.00
C ALA A 6 -5.22 -6.96 3.40
N GLU A 7 -5.86 -8.10 3.56
CA GLU A 7 -5.93 -8.74 4.86
C GLU A 7 -4.56 -9.19 5.33
N GLY A 8 -3.78 -9.78 4.42
CA GLY A 8 -2.44 -10.21 4.77
C GLY A 8 -1.55 -9.07 5.20
N ILE A 9 -1.62 -7.94 4.49
CA ILE A 9 -0.82 -6.80 4.85
C ILE A 9 -1.23 -6.26 6.20
N ASN A 10 -2.53 -6.16 6.43
CA ASN A 10 -3.03 -5.63 7.69
C ASN A 10 -2.63 -6.52 8.85
N HIS A 11 -2.74 -7.82 8.71
CA HIS A 11 -2.46 -8.75 9.79
C HIS A 11 -0.99 -9.06 9.98
N GLN A 12 -0.28 -9.31 8.89
CA GLN A 12 1.10 -9.77 9.00
C GLN A 12 2.10 -8.64 9.03
N ILE A 13 1.86 -7.60 8.26
CA ILE A 13 2.78 -6.46 8.19
C ILE A 13 2.38 -5.39 9.17
N LYS A 14 1.11 -5.41 9.61
CA LYS A 14 0.59 -4.46 10.59
C LYS A 14 0.54 -3.05 10.03
N ARG A 15 0.15 -2.91 8.80
CA ARG A 15 -0.02 -1.62 8.17
C ARG A 15 -1.44 -1.47 7.67
N GLY A 16 -1.94 -0.24 7.72
CA GLY A 16 -3.25 0.06 7.17
C GLY A 16 -3.25 -0.03 5.67
N VAL A 17 -4.38 -0.40 5.12
CA VAL A 17 -4.52 -0.61 3.68
C VAL A 17 -5.71 0.20 3.20
N THR A 18 -5.53 0.90 2.09
CA THR A 18 -6.61 1.64 1.46
C THR A 18 -6.86 1.05 0.08
N LEU A 19 -8.12 0.86 -0.23
CA LEU A 19 -8.51 0.38 -1.55
C LEU A 19 -9.07 1.51 -2.36
N LEU A 20 -8.61 1.63 -3.59
CA LEU A 20 -9.11 2.62 -4.53
C LEU A 20 -9.67 1.91 -5.73
N ASP A 21 -10.79 2.41 -6.23
CA ASP A 21 -11.35 1.91 -7.47
C ASP A 21 -10.75 2.66 -8.64
N GLY A 22 -10.48 1.93 -9.69
CA GLY A 22 -9.97 2.54 -10.90
C GLY A 22 -10.51 1.83 -12.12
N THR A 23 -10.27 2.44 -13.28
CA THR A 23 -10.69 1.84 -14.55
C THR A 23 -9.52 1.92 -15.51
N GLY A 24 -9.17 0.79 -16.11
CA GLY A 24 -8.14 0.78 -17.13
C GLY A 24 -8.61 1.53 -18.34
N TRP A 25 -7.80 2.47 -18.79
CA TRP A 25 -8.21 3.27 -19.94
C TRP A 25 -8.38 2.44 -21.21
N TYR A 26 -7.41 1.58 -21.43
CA TYR A 26 -7.43 0.79 -22.65
C TYR A 26 -8.43 -0.37 -22.57
N SER A 27 -8.37 -1.11 -21.47
CA SER A 27 -9.22 -2.30 -21.32
C SER A 27 -10.65 -1.96 -20.93
N LYS A 28 -10.85 -0.77 -20.35
CA LYS A 28 -12.15 -0.35 -19.83
C LYS A 28 -12.67 -1.26 -18.73
N GLN A 29 -11.78 -1.96 -18.06
CA GLN A 29 -12.15 -2.85 -16.98
C GLN A 29 -11.88 -2.22 -15.63
N GLU A 30 -12.69 -2.56 -14.65
CA GLU A 30 -12.51 -2.09 -13.30
C GLU A 30 -11.31 -2.76 -12.67
N ILE A 31 -10.54 -1.98 -11.92
CA ILE A 31 -9.40 -2.50 -11.18
C ILE A 31 -9.45 -2.00 -9.75
N LYS A 32 -8.79 -2.73 -8.88
CA LYS A 32 -8.64 -2.32 -7.49
C LYS A 32 -7.19 -1.98 -7.24
N VAL A 33 -6.97 -0.80 -6.67
CA VAL A 33 -5.62 -0.37 -6.32
C VAL A 33 -5.48 -0.46 -4.82
N VAL A 34 -4.50 -1.23 -4.37
CA VAL A 34 -4.24 -1.41 -2.96
C VAL A 34 -3.09 -0.49 -2.59
N VAL A 35 -3.36 0.45 -1.70
CA VAL A 35 -2.37 1.46 -1.32
C VAL A 35 -1.93 1.22 0.11
N VAL A 36 -0.63 1.14 0.32
CA VAL A 36 -0.07 0.88 1.62
C VAL A 36 1.06 1.87 1.88
N LEU A 37 1.00 2.54 3.01
CA LEU A 37 2.11 3.36 3.47
C LEU A 37 2.89 2.54 4.47
N ALA A 38 4.15 2.28 4.18
CA ALA A 38 4.94 1.39 4.99
C ALA A 38 6.37 1.91 5.10
N LYS A 39 7.08 1.38 6.06
CA LYS A 39 8.49 1.69 6.18
C LYS A 39 9.24 1.00 5.07
N LYS A 40 10.35 1.61 4.67
CA LYS A 40 11.15 1.04 3.60
C LYS A 40 11.60 -0.38 3.95
N SER A 41 11.86 -0.62 5.21
CA SER A 41 12.30 -1.94 5.65
C SER A 41 11.23 -3.00 5.50
N GLN A 42 9.99 -2.60 5.29
CA GLN A 42 8.88 -3.55 5.15
C GLN A 42 8.57 -3.91 3.71
N SER A 43 9.21 -3.24 2.74
CA SER A 43 8.81 -3.41 1.36
C SER A 43 9.04 -4.83 0.84
N LEU A 44 10.13 -5.47 1.25
CA LEU A 44 10.39 -6.83 0.79
C LEU A 44 9.35 -7.80 1.31
N ASP A 45 8.95 -7.65 2.57
CA ASP A 45 7.93 -8.50 3.14
C ASP A 45 6.59 -8.32 2.43
N ILE A 46 6.28 -7.08 2.09
CA ILE A 46 5.05 -6.79 1.36
C ILE A 46 5.09 -7.42 -0.03
N PHE A 47 6.22 -7.29 -0.72
CA PHE A 47 6.37 -7.90 -2.03
C PHE A 47 6.18 -9.39 -1.98
N ARG A 48 6.80 -10.04 -1.01
CA ARG A 48 6.69 -11.49 -0.89
C ARG A 48 5.26 -11.92 -0.61
N LEU A 49 4.60 -11.22 0.29
CA LEU A 49 3.22 -11.53 0.60
C LEU A 49 2.34 -11.43 -0.63
N VAL A 50 2.49 -10.34 -1.37
CA VAL A 50 1.66 -10.12 -2.55
C VAL A 50 1.92 -11.19 -3.60
N LYS A 51 3.18 -11.52 -3.84
CA LYS A 51 3.51 -12.51 -4.86
C LYS A 51 3.10 -13.91 -4.46
N ASP A 52 3.07 -14.20 -3.16
CA ASP A 52 2.58 -15.49 -2.71
C ASP A 52 1.08 -15.63 -2.97
N ILE A 53 0.33 -14.55 -2.78
CA ILE A 53 -1.11 -14.60 -2.99
C ILE A 53 -1.46 -14.51 -4.46
N ASP A 54 -0.80 -13.62 -5.17
CA ASP A 54 -1.11 -13.37 -6.57
C ASP A 54 0.18 -13.12 -7.35
N PRO A 55 0.75 -14.18 -7.93
CA PRO A 55 2.01 -14.04 -8.66
C PRO A 55 1.96 -13.06 -9.83
N ASP A 56 0.76 -12.78 -10.33
CA ASP A 56 0.62 -11.89 -11.47
C ASP A 56 0.35 -10.45 -11.07
N ALA A 57 0.36 -10.15 -9.78
CA ALA A 57 0.07 -8.81 -9.33
C ALA A 57 1.14 -7.83 -9.79
N PHE A 58 0.70 -6.65 -10.16
CA PHE A 58 1.60 -5.56 -10.54
C PHE A 58 1.84 -4.71 -9.30
N ILE A 59 3.10 -4.48 -8.99
CA ILE A 59 3.47 -3.71 -7.80
C ILE A 59 4.34 -2.54 -8.23
N SER A 60 4.03 -1.36 -7.71
CA SER A 60 4.91 -0.22 -7.89
C SER A 60 5.21 0.37 -6.52
N GLN A 61 6.33 1.02 -6.43
CA GLN A 61 6.78 1.59 -5.17
C GLN A 61 7.33 2.98 -5.43
N SER A 62 6.99 3.91 -4.54
CA SER A 62 7.54 5.24 -4.62
C SER A 62 7.78 5.74 -3.21
N ASN A 63 8.63 6.74 -3.11
CA ASN A 63 8.93 7.34 -1.82
C ASN A 63 7.89 8.40 -1.50
N VAL A 64 7.57 8.50 -0.21
CA VAL A 64 6.66 9.52 0.29
C VAL A 64 7.47 10.49 1.12
N VAL A 65 7.32 11.77 0.81
CA VAL A 65 8.10 12.80 1.49
C VAL A 65 7.61 13.02 2.91
N GLY A 66 6.30 13.01 3.10
CA GLY A 66 5.76 13.20 4.43
C GLY A 66 4.35 12.64 4.53
N VAL A 67 3.99 12.25 5.74
CA VAL A 67 2.66 11.72 6.01
C VAL A 67 2.14 12.44 7.24
N TYR A 68 1.01 13.09 7.09
CA TYR A 68 0.42 13.87 8.17
C TYR A 68 -1.03 13.45 8.33
N GLY A 69 -1.49 13.47 9.55
CA GLY A 69 -2.88 13.18 9.79
C GLY A 69 -3.06 12.14 10.86
N GLU A 70 -4.29 11.74 10.99
CA GLU A 70 -4.68 10.82 12.05
C GLU A 70 -3.99 9.49 11.87
N GLY A 71 -3.47 8.96 12.94
CA GLY A 71 -2.79 7.68 12.89
C GLY A 71 -1.32 7.77 12.57
N PHE A 72 -0.80 8.99 12.33
CA PHE A 72 0.61 9.19 12.04
C PHE A 72 1.18 10.26 12.96
N ASP A 73 2.47 10.38 12.99
CA ASP A 73 3.13 11.38 13.80
C ASP A 73 2.70 12.74 13.36
N LYS A 74 2.18 13.53 14.28
CA LYS A 74 1.78 14.77 13.89
C LYS A 74 2.89 15.65 13.95
N LEU A 75 3.09 16.21 13.39
CA LEU A 75 3.97 16.98 13.47
C LEU A 75 5.15 16.97 13.75
N LYS A 76 5.53 16.15 13.53
CA LYS A 76 6.77 16.04 13.61
C LYS A 76 7.24 16.99 12.77
N VAL A 77 6.71 17.55 12.41
CA VAL A 77 7.03 18.37 11.57
C VAL A 77 7.70 19.41 11.76
N LYS A 78 7.70 19.73 12.18
CA LYS A 78 8.23 20.37 12.10
C LYS A 78 9.06 20.67 11.73
N SER A 79 8.70 20.47 11.64
CA SER A 79 9.35 20.50 11.09
C SER A 79 9.92 21.04 10.75
N LYS A 80 9.86 21.48 10.98
CA LYS A 80 10.28 21.81 10.56
C LYS A 80 10.73 22.14 10.23
N LYS A 81 10.74 22.59 10.49
CA LYS A 81 10.97 22.74 10.00
C LYS A 81 11.22 22.94 9.87
#